data_9dac18e9ab8b0c6e18e2d5dd6c4bcff5
#
_entry.id   9dac18e9ab8b0c6e18e2d5dd6c4bcff5
#
_cell.length_a   1.000
_cell.length_b   1.000
_cell.length_c   1.000
_cell.angle_alpha   90.00
_cell.angle_beta   90.00
_cell.angle_gamma   90.00
#
_symmetry.space_group_name_H-M   'P 1'
#
loop_
_entity.id
_entity.type
_entity.pdbx_description
1 polymer ?
#
loop_
_entity_poly.entity_id
_entity_poly.type
_entity_poly.pdbx_seq_one_letter_code
_entity_poly.pdbx_strand_id
1 'polypeptide(L)'
;LPTNIEITSIDVNNHTHNVIPQSIKASFNIRFNDLWDEKSLMKYLRDKISKKFGQNRFSWELQKISLAEDYKASNEELCNILKQTIYNKTKIKPNTNTLGGTSDARFIAKYCPVVEFGPVGRSMHQVDENLPLDEYYLLIEIFEEFLLNYYSS
;
A
#
# COMPACT_ATOMS: atom_id res chain seq x y z
N LEU A 1 8.71 -0.61 -6.71
CA LEU A 1 7.80 -0.07 -7.71
C LEU A 1 8.01 1.43 -7.85
N PRO A 2 7.79 2.03 -9.03
CA PRO A 2 7.80 3.48 -9.17
C PRO A 2 6.64 4.10 -8.40
N THR A 3 6.83 5.34 -7.93
CA THR A 3 5.74 6.13 -7.36
C THR A 3 4.68 6.42 -8.43
N ASN A 4 3.42 6.14 -8.13
CA ASN A 4 2.29 6.33 -9.02
C ASN A 4 1.27 7.31 -8.43
N ILE A 5 0.68 8.14 -9.27
CA ILE A 5 -0.37 9.10 -8.91
C ILE A 5 -1.60 8.82 -9.77
N GLU A 6 -2.73 8.62 -9.13
CA GLU A 6 -4.01 8.35 -9.78
C GLU A 6 -5.05 9.38 -9.34
N ILE A 7 -5.64 10.09 -10.31
CA ILE A 7 -6.75 11.00 -10.02
C ILE A 7 -8.00 10.15 -9.81
N THR A 8 -8.62 10.26 -8.65
CA THR A 8 -9.79 9.47 -8.26
C THR A 8 -11.10 10.21 -8.43
N SER A 9 -11.10 11.54 -8.38
CA SER A 9 -12.27 12.36 -8.69
C SER A 9 -11.86 13.77 -9.11
N ILE A 10 -12.72 14.39 -9.92
CA ILE A 10 -12.72 15.83 -10.22
C ILE A 10 -14.15 16.30 -10.07
N ASP A 11 -14.38 17.24 -9.16
CA ASP A 11 -15.68 17.81 -8.88
C ASP A 11 -15.63 19.32 -9.09
N VAL A 12 -16.48 19.78 -9.97
CA VAL A 12 -16.61 21.19 -10.36
C VAL A 12 -17.80 21.86 -9.69
N ASN A 13 -18.75 21.06 -9.20
CA ASN A 13 -20.00 21.47 -8.56
C ASN A 13 -20.73 22.60 -9.32
N ASN A 14 -20.74 22.50 -10.64
CA ASN A 14 -21.37 23.49 -11.52
C ASN A 14 -22.52 22.85 -12.33
N HIS A 15 -23.73 23.27 -12.05
CA HIS A 15 -24.96 22.80 -12.71
C HIS A 15 -25.45 23.73 -13.81
N THR A 16 -24.74 24.83 -14.11
CA THR A 16 -25.11 25.81 -15.10
C THR A 16 -24.22 25.74 -16.34
N HIS A 17 -24.82 25.84 -17.53
CA HIS A 17 -24.12 25.66 -18.79
C HIS A 17 -23.33 26.88 -19.26
N ASN A 18 -23.64 28.05 -18.76
CA ASN A 18 -23.13 29.35 -19.23
C ASN A 18 -22.31 30.10 -18.17
N VAL A 19 -21.94 29.45 -17.09
CA VAL A 19 -21.16 30.04 -16.00
C VAL A 19 -19.86 29.25 -15.83
N ILE A 20 -18.76 29.97 -15.79
CA ILE A 20 -17.43 29.35 -15.45
C ILE A 20 -17.43 29.05 -13.95
N PRO A 21 -17.07 27.83 -13.54
CA PRO A 21 -17.03 27.45 -12.12
C PRO A 21 -16.01 28.27 -11.35
N GLN A 22 -16.35 28.65 -10.13
CA GLN A 22 -15.46 29.40 -9.25
C GLN A 22 -14.34 28.53 -8.67
N SER A 23 -14.62 27.25 -8.48
CA SER A 23 -13.66 26.30 -7.87
C SER A 23 -13.78 24.93 -8.47
N ILE A 24 -12.68 24.19 -8.38
CA ILE A 24 -12.59 22.79 -8.76
C ILE A 24 -11.92 22.05 -7.59
N LYS A 25 -12.48 20.90 -7.22
CA LYS A 25 -11.88 19.99 -6.26
C LYS A 25 -11.45 18.73 -7.00
N ALA A 26 -10.18 18.38 -6.88
CA ALA A 26 -9.66 17.12 -7.38
C ALA A 26 -9.14 16.28 -6.22
N SER A 27 -9.48 14.99 -6.22
CA SER A 27 -8.92 14.00 -5.31
C SER A 27 -8.01 13.07 -6.09
N PHE A 28 -6.92 12.68 -5.46
CA PHE A 28 -5.97 11.74 -6.05
C PHE A 28 -5.36 10.84 -4.97
N ASN A 29 -4.95 9.67 -5.38
CA ASN A 29 -4.21 8.72 -4.57
C ASN A 29 -2.76 8.67 -5.06
N ILE A 30 -1.82 8.55 -4.13
CA ILE A 30 -0.41 8.34 -4.45
C ILE A 30 0.05 7.07 -3.76
N ARG A 31 0.52 6.11 -4.56
CA ARG A 31 1.29 4.98 -4.08
C ARG A 31 2.76 5.30 -4.29
N PHE A 32 3.49 5.47 -3.20
CA PHE A 32 4.90 5.84 -3.25
C PHE A 32 5.78 4.74 -2.66
N ASN A 33 7.03 4.69 -3.10
CA ASN A 33 8.02 3.74 -2.64
C ASN A 33 8.81 4.30 -1.44
N ASP A 34 9.71 3.50 -0.91
CA ASP A 34 10.57 3.78 0.23
C ASP A 34 11.59 4.93 0.04
N LEU A 35 11.66 5.54 -1.15
CA LEU A 35 12.44 6.74 -1.42
C LEU A 35 11.74 8.03 -0.95
N TRP A 36 10.46 7.95 -0.60
CA TRP A 36 9.65 9.06 -0.16
C TRP A 36 9.17 8.84 1.28
N ASP A 37 9.20 9.89 2.05
CA ASP A 37 8.43 10.05 3.28
C ASP A 37 7.31 11.08 3.08
N GLU A 38 6.43 11.22 4.06
CA GLU A 38 5.33 12.19 4.01
C GLU A 38 5.82 13.61 3.71
N LYS A 39 6.87 14.04 4.42
CA LYS A 39 7.35 15.42 4.35
C LYS A 39 7.94 15.74 2.98
N SER A 40 8.80 14.87 2.47
CA SER A 40 9.44 15.03 1.17
C SER A 40 8.44 14.96 0.03
N LEU A 41 7.47 14.03 0.09
CA LEU A 41 6.40 13.90 -0.90
C LEU A 41 5.48 15.12 -0.91
N MET A 42 5.01 15.57 0.26
CA MET A 42 4.17 16.76 0.36
C MET A 42 4.89 18.02 -0.10
N LYS A 43 6.18 18.17 0.21
CA LYS A 43 7.00 19.26 -0.29
C LYS A 43 7.11 19.22 -1.81
N TYR A 44 7.45 18.07 -2.37
CA TYR A 44 7.54 17.88 -3.82
C TYR A 44 6.25 18.26 -4.55
N LEU A 45 5.11 17.80 -4.04
CA LEU A 45 3.79 18.12 -4.63
C LEU A 45 3.52 19.63 -4.57
N ARG A 46 3.74 20.27 -3.42
CA ARG A 46 3.57 21.73 -3.27
C ARG A 46 4.46 22.49 -4.22
N ASP A 47 5.73 22.11 -4.36
CA ASP A 47 6.68 22.76 -5.26
C ASP A 47 6.25 22.61 -6.72
N LYS A 48 5.78 21.43 -7.12
CA LYS A 48 5.27 21.19 -8.48
C LYS A 48 4.01 22.00 -8.78
N ILE A 49 3.05 22.05 -7.86
CA ILE A 49 1.82 22.81 -8.01
C ILE A 49 2.14 24.32 -8.04
N SER A 50 2.96 24.81 -7.12
CA SER A 50 3.38 26.22 -7.08
C SER A 50 4.10 26.63 -8.36
N LYS A 51 4.99 25.79 -8.87
CA LYS A 51 5.71 26.07 -10.14
C LYS A 51 4.75 26.17 -11.31
N LYS A 52 3.68 25.35 -11.33
CA LYS A 52 2.69 25.34 -12.41
C LYS A 52 1.67 26.47 -12.30
N PHE A 53 1.25 26.78 -11.09
CA PHE A 53 0.09 27.64 -10.84
C PHE A 53 0.39 28.92 -10.05
N GLY A 54 1.55 29.04 -9.44
CA GLY A 54 1.89 30.13 -8.53
C GLY A 54 1.90 31.53 -9.13
N GLN A 55 1.87 31.67 -10.45
CA GLN A 55 1.80 32.96 -11.17
C GLN A 55 0.40 33.25 -11.73
N ASN A 56 -0.56 32.40 -11.48
CA ASN A 56 -1.92 32.53 -12.01
C ASN A 56 -2.85 33.29 -11.05
N ARG A 57 -3.99 33.75 -11.57
CA ARG A 57 -4.99 34.55 -10.83
C ARG A 57 -5.87 33.74 -9.87
N PHE A 58 -5.55 32.46 -9.62
CA PHE A 58 -6.29 31.61 -8.72
C PHE A 58 -5.43 31.12 -7.57
N SER A 59 -6.07 30.89 -6.44
CA SER A 59 -5.47 30.24 -5.27
C SER A 59 -5.69 28.73 -5.34
N TRP A 60 -4.79 27.99 -4.71
CA TRP A 60 -4.92 26.55 -4.56
C TRP A 60 -4.56 26.09 -3.15
N GLU A 61 -5.12 25.00 -2.74
CA GLU A 61 -4.82 24.37 -1.48
C GLU A 61 -4.58 22.88 -1.70
N LEU A 62 -3.60 22.28 -1.03
CA LEU A 62 -3.33 20.87 -1.00
C LEU A 62 -3.56 20.35 0.40
N GLN A 63 -4.60 19.52 0.57
CA GLN A 63 -4.96 18.89 1.82
C GLN A 63 -4.60 17.40 1.78
N LYS A 64 -4.00 16.91 2.86
CA LYS A 64 -3.82 15.50 3.10
C LYS A 64 -5.05 14.94 3.80
N ILE A 65 -5.68 13.92 3.21
CA ILE A 65 -6.87 13.25 3.79
C ILE A 65 -6.40 12.08 4.65
N SER A 66 -5.49 11.27 4.14
CA SER A 66 -4.93 10.12 4.86
C SER A 66 -3.51 9.83 4.39
N LEU A 67 -2.75 9.16 5.21
CA LEU A 67 -1.43 8.65 4.87
C LEU A 67 -1.33 7.21 5.36
N ALA A 68 -0.86 6.35 4.46
CA ALA A 68 -0.37 5.04 4.81
C ALA A 68 1.14 5.05 4.60
N GLU A 69 1.90 5.01 5.68
CA GLU A 69 3.35 4.81 5.60
C GLU A 69 3.61 3.36 5.15
N ASP A 70 4.49 3.19 4.18
CA ASP A 70 5.02 1.87 3.85
C ASP A 70 5.82 1.36 5.05
N TYR A 71 5.66 0.08 5.36
CA TYR A 71 6.58 -0.58 6.26
C TYR A 71 7.38 -1.64 5.49
N LYS A 72 8.63 -1.79 5.86
CA LYS A 72 9.47 -2.88 5.40
C LYS A 72 9.70 -3.82 6.57
N ALA A 73 9.43 -5.10 6.37
CA ALA A 73 9.75 -6.11 7.38
C ALA A 73 11.21 -5.94 7.80
N SER A 74 11.42 -5.53 9.05
CA SER A 74 12.75 -5.14 9.56
C SER A 74 13.50 -6.30 10.20
N ASN A 75 12.85 -7.44 10.44
CA ASN A 75 13.46 -8.60 11.08
C ASN A 75 13.81 -9.66 10.03
N GLU A 76 15.11 -9.77 9.73
CA GLU A 76 15.61 -10.75 8.77
C GLU A 76 15.41 -12.20 9.25
N GLU A 77 15.50 -12.46 10.54
CA GLU A 77 15.33 -13.79 11.13
C GLU A 77 13.88 -14.28 10.90
N LEU A 78 12.88 -13.47 11.28
CA LEU A 78 11.48 -13.77 11.07
C LEU A 78 11.15 -14.04 9.57
N CYS A 79 11.69 -13.20 8.69
CA CYS A 79 11.53 -13.37 7.25
C CYS A 79 12.20 -14.65 6.74
N ASN A 80 13.37 -15.01 7.26
CA ASN A 80 14.10 -16.19 6.81
C ASN A 80 13.42 -17.48 7.28
N ILE A 81 12.94 -17.53 8.53
CA ILE A 81 12.16 -18.67 9.03
C ILE A 81 10.92 -18.88 8.14
N LEU A 82 10.15 -17.81 7.87
CA LEU A 82 8.96 -17.91 7.02
C LEU A 82 9.30 -18.35 5.59
N LYS A 83 10.34 -17.79 4.98
CA LYS A 83 10.80 -18.19 3.64
C LYS A 83 11.19 -19.66 3.57
N GLN A 84 11.92 -20.14 4.57
CA GLN A 84 12.34 -21.53 4.63
C GLN A 84 11.13 -22.45 4.80
N THR A 85 10.19 -22.09 5.66
CA THR A 85 8.95 -22.85 5.87
C THR A 85 8.12 -22.94 4.58
N ILE A 86 7.92 -21.81 3.89
CA ILE A 86 7.22 -21.79 2.61
C ILE A 86 7.91 -22.70 1.59
N TYR A 87 9.25 -22.59 1.49
CA TYR A 87 10.00 -23.41 0.57
C TYR A 87 9.90 -24.91 0.89
N ASN A 88 9.95 -25.27 2.16
CA ASN A 88 9.82 -26.66 2.60
C ASN A 88 8.48 -27.26 2.18
N LYS A 89 7.39 -26.53 2.34
CA LYS A 89 6.03 -26.98 2.01
C LYS A 89 5.72 -26.93 0.52
N THR A 90 6.13 -25.89 -0.18
CA THR A 90 5.70 -25.62 -1.54
C THR A 90 6.77 -25.93 -2.61
N LYS A 91 8.04 -26.01 -2.23
CA LYS A 91 9.21 -26.01 -3.12
C LYS A 91 9.37 -24.73 -3.96
N ILE A 92 8.57 -23.70 -3.67
CA ILE A 92 8.65 -22.37 -4.29
C ILE A 92 9.51 -21.47 -3.44
N LYS A 93 10.47 -20.77 -4.04
CA LYS A 93 11.28 -19.76 -3.34
C LYS A 93 10.49 -18.46 -3.25
N PRO A 94 10.05 -18.04 -2.05
CA PRO A 94 9.31 -16.80 -1.90
C PRO A 94 10.24 -15.59 -2.02
N ASN A 95 9.73 -14.51 -2.61
CA ASN A 95 10.38 -13.22 -2.63
C ASN A 95 9.73 -12.28 -1.61
N THR A 96 10.56 -11.48 -0.93
CA THR A 96 10.05 -10.40 -0.09
C THR A 96 9.90 -9.15 -0.95
N ASN A 97 8.73 -8.53 -0.93
CA ASN A 97 8.46 -7.30 -1.64
C ASN A 97 7.43 -6.44 -0.87
N THR A 98 7.17 -5.24 -1.35
CA THR A 98 6.18 -4.30 -0.80
C THR A 98 4.98 -4.16 -1.75
N LEU A 99 4.65 -5.21 -2.51
CA LEU A 99 3.59 -5.21 -3.52
C LEU A 99 2.20 -5.43 -2.95
N GLY A 100 2.10 -5.78 -1.68
CA GLY A 100 0.83 -6.01 -1.00
C GLY A 100 -0.05 -4.77 -0.96
N GLY A 101 -1.34 -4.99 -0.67
CA GLY A 101 -2.28 -3.92 -0.39
C GLY A 101 -1.93 -3.18 0.92
N THR A 102 -2.74 -2.19 1.26
CA THR A 102 -2.64 -1.50 2.54
C THR A 102 -3.00 -2.46 3.66
N SER A 103 -2.11 -2.60 4.64
CA SER A 103 -2.25 -3.53 5.75
C SER A 103 -2.13 -2.84 7.11
N ASP A 104 -2.72 -3.43 8.12
CA ASP A 104 -2.58 -2.99 9.51
C ASP A 104 -1.21 -3.29 10.10
N ALA A 105 -0.42 -4.14 9.46
CA ALA A 105 0.97 -4.43 9.82
C ALA A 105 1.82 -3.16 9.95
N ARG A 106 1.56 -2.13 9.15
CA ARG A 106 2.21 -0.81 9.26
C ARG A 106 2.06 -0.15 10.63
N PHE A 107 0.96 -0.40 11.34
CA PHE A 107 0.75 0.11 12.68
C PHE A 107 1.48 -0.75 13.71
N ILE A 108 1.41 -2.07 13.55
CA ILE A 108 2.03 -3.05 14.44
C ILE A 108 3.56 -3.01 14.33
N ALA A 109 4.10 -2.76 13.13
CA ALA A 109 5.54 -2.67 12.87
C ALA A 109 6.27 -1.58 13.68
N LYS A 110 5.52 -0.62 14.24
CA LYS A 110 6.07 0.41 15.15
C LYS A 110 6.40 -0.15 16.54
N TYR A 111 5.87 -1.31 16.89
CA TYR A 111 5.96 -1.90 18.23
C TYR A 111 6.69 -3.23 18.24
N CYS A 112 6.59 -4.00 17.18
CA CYS A 112 7.25 -5.31 17.07
C CYS A 112 7.60 -5.65 15.62
N PRO A 113 8.52 -6.62 15.40
CA PRO A 113 8.78 -7.17 14.09
C PRO A 113 7.51 -7.76 13.46
N VAL A 114 7.28 -7.48 12.19
CA VAL A 114 6.12 -7.96 11.45
C VAL A 114 6.55 -8.48 10.09
N VAL A 115 5.96 -9.58 9.67
CA VAL A 115 6.00 -10.09 8.30
C VAL A 115 4.58 -10.42 7.88
N GLU A 116 4.24 -10.16 6.64
CA GLU A 116 2.94 -10.51 6.06
C GLU A 116 3.10 -11.66 5.08
N PHE A 117 2.19 -12.60 5.20
CA PHE A 117 2.05 -13.71 4.29
C PHE A 117 0.59 -14.16 4.25
N GLY A 118 0.09 -14.49 3.09
CA GLY A 118 -1.30 -14.89 2.91
C GLY A 118 -1.55 -15.54 1.55
N PRO A 119 -2.81 -15.76 1.19
CA PRO A 119 -3.20 -16.35 -0.08
C PRO A 119 -2.83 -15.46 -1.27
N VAL A 120 -2.77 -16.06 -2.46
CA VAL A 120 -2.42 -15.33 -3.70
C VAL A 120 -3.45 -14.26 -4.08
N GLY A 121 -4.70 -14.35 -3.59
CA GLY A 121 -5.72 -13.32 -3.77
C GLY A 121 -6.14 -13.09 -5.22
N ARG A 122 -6.25 -14.14 -6.03
CA ARG A 122 -6.56 -14.03 -7.47
C ARG A 122 -7.90 -13.37 -7.76
N SER A 123 -8.88 -13.54 -6.87
CA SER A 123 -10.22 -12.94 -6.97
C SER A 123 -10.43 -11.78 -5.98
N MET A 124 -9.37 -11.24 -5.39
CA MET A 124 -9.43 -10.16 -4.41
C MET A 124 -10.16 -8.94 -4.99
N HIS A 125 -11.13 -8.41 -4.26
CA HIS A 125 -11.99 -7.30 -4.66
C HIS A 125 -12.86 -7.53 -5.90
N GLN A 126 -13.07 -8.79 -6.31
CA GLN A 126 -13.95 -9.14 -7.41
C GLN A 126 -15.31 -9.65 -6.90
N VAL A 127 -16.30 -9.69 -7.80
CA VAL A 127 -17.55 -10.41 -7.55
C VAL A 127 -17.21 -11.88 -7.40
N ASP A 128 -17.83 -12.56 -6.41
CA ASP A 128 -17.54 -13.96 -6.05
C ASP A 128 -16.11 -14.19 -5.56
N GLU A 129 -15.56 -13.24 -4.81
CA GLU A 129 -14.26 -13.41 -4.14
C GLU A 129 -14.20 -14.74 -3.38
N ASN A 130 -13.17 -15.51 -3.66
CA ASN A 130 -13.04 -16.87 -3.12
C ASN A 130 -11.59 -17.24 -2.86
N LEU A 131 -11.40 -18.27 -2.04
CA LEU A 131 -10.13 -18.90 -1.78
C LEU A 131 -10.27 -20.41 -2.02
N PRO A 132 -9.45 -21.03 -2.89
CA PRO A 132 -9.38 -22.47 -3.05
C PRO A 132 -9.09 -23.17 -1.72
N LEU A 133 -9.81 -24.27 -1.44
CA LEU A 133 -9.66 -24.99 -0.17
C LEU A 133 -8.25 -25.60 0.02
N ASP A 134 -7.62 -26.01 -1.07
CA ASP A 134 -6.23 -26.52 -1.05
C ASP A 134 -5.24 -25.40 -0.65
N GLU A 135 -5.40 -24.18 -1.15
CA GLU A 135 -4.61 -23.03 -0.72
C GLU A 135 -4.86 -22.71 0.77
N TYR A 136 -6.11 -22.80 1.23
CA TYR A 136 -6.47 -22.58 2.62
C TYR A 136 -5.79 -23.59 3.56
N TYR A 137 -5.86 -24.90 3.25
CA TYR A 137 -5.20 -25.91 4.07
C TYR A 137 -3.68 -25.80 4.03
N LEU A 138 -3.10 -25.47 2.88
CA LEU A 138 -1.67 -25.22 2.77
C LEU A 138 -1.21 -24.02 3.64
N LEU A 139 -2.01 -22.96 3.72
CA LEU A 139 -1.71 -21.83 4.60
C LEU A 139 -1.70 -22.26 6.06
N ILE A 140 -2.64 -23.08 6.50
CA ILE A 140 -2.67 -23.61 7.89
C ILE A 140 -1.38 -24.37 8.17
N GLU A 141 -0.97 -25.28 7.28
CA GLU A 141 0.25 -26.05 7.46
C GLU A 141 1.51 -25.17 7.49
N ILE A 142 1.56 -24.14 6.66
CA ILE A 142 2.70 -23.19 6.65
C ILE A 142 2.74 -22.39 7.95
N PHE A 143 1.61 -21.87 8.43
CA PHE A 143 1.57 -21.11 9.67
C PHE A 143 1.90 -21.97 10.89
N GLU A 144 1.40 -23.20 10.96
CA GLU A 144 1.73 -24.12 12.04
C GLU A 144 3.23 -24.41 12.10
N GLU A 145 3.83 -24.80 10.97
CA GLU A 145 5.28 -25.09 10.91
C GLU A 145 6.12 -23.82 11.18
N PHE A 146 5.69 -22.66 10.69
CA PHE A 146 6.34 -21.40 10.97
C PHE A 146 6.38 -21.10 12.47
N LEU A 147 5.24 -21.23 13.17
CA LEU A 147 5.16 -21.00 14.61
C LEU A 147 6.03 -21.99 15.39
N LEU A 148 6.00 -23.27 15.03
CA LEU A 148 6.85 -24.27 15.64
C LEU A 148 8.34 -23.94 15.47
N ASN A 149 8.75 -23.56 14.27
CA ASN A 149 10.16 -23.20 14.00
C ASN A 149 10.57 -21.90 14.73
N TYR A 150 9.68 -20.92 14.80
CA TYR A 150 9.97 -19.65 15.46
C TYR A 150 10.14 -19.78 16.98
N TYR A 151 9.31 -20.60 17.64
CA TYR A 151 9.40 -20.81 19.10
C TYR A 151 10.36 -21.90 19.51
N SER A 152 10.95 -22.65 18.58
CA SER A 152 11.97 -23.67 18.84
C SER A 152 13.40 -23.18 18.60
N SER A 153 13.53 -21.96 18.06
CA SER A 153 14.84 -21.30 17.82
C SER A 153 15.21 -20.37 19.04
#